data_cabc78feeef7e103d0943ee5ebee2fc0
#
_entry.id   cabc78feeef7e103d0943ee5ebee2fc0
#
_cell.length_a   1.000
_cell.length_b   1.000
_cell.length_c   1.000
_cell.angle_alpha   90.00
_cell.angle_beta   90.00
_cell.angle_gamma   90.00
#
_symmetry.space_group_name_H-M   'P 1'
#
loop_
_entity.id
_entity.type
_entity.pdbx_description
1 polymer ?
#
loop_
_entity_poly.entity_id
_entity_poly.type
_entity_poly.pdbx_seq_one_letter_code
_entity_poly.pdbx_strand_id
1 'polypeptide(L)'
;PIVTQLLRAALVNRGRLNVIDFGGSFGSTYRQCRPLLDGVDEVRWQVIEQPAFVSIGQREFTTEELSFVPTIQELTPSEVPALILLSSVLQYLEHPEPTLTQLLRLDATHLVVDRTPFSTQPDDRLCVQHTPSSIYDASYPCWILSAPRLRGLVLSEGWQIEAEFDSGDGHFRTARGLEFVFRGFIAERPPANAFRRPPGSRDP
;
A
#
# COMPACT_ATOMS: atom_id res chain seq x y z
N PRO A 1 -2.06 -12.31 0.70
CA PRO A 1 -1.00 -11.55 -0.02
C PRO A 1 -0.20 -10.65 0.92
N ILE A 2 -0.82 -9.83 1.80
CA ILE A 2 -0.11 -8.89 2.68
C ILE A 2 0.93 -9.61 3.54
N VAL A 3 0.53 -10.61 4.35
CA VAL A 3 1.44 -11.35 5.24
C VAL A 3 2.62 -11.97 4.48
N THR A 4 2.36 -12.52 3.29
CA THR A 4 3.42 -13.10 2.45
C THR A 4 4.47 -12.06 2.07
N GLN A 5 4.06 -10.83 1.74
CA GLN A 5 4.99 -9.76 1.40
C GLN A 5 5.71 -9.20 2.62
N LEU A 6 5.05 -9.10 3.77
CA LEU A 6 5.70 -8.73 5.02
C LEU A 6 6.82 -9.71 5.37
N LEU A 7 6.55 -11.02 5.31
CA LEU A 7 7.56 -12.05 5.56
C LEU A 7 8.68 -12.02 4.51
N ARG A 8 8.35 -11.80 3.22
CA ARG A 8 9.36 -11.69 2.16
C ARG A 8 10.28 -10.49 2.37
N ALA A 9 9.70 -9.32 2.71
CA ALA A 9 10.47 -8.12 3.02
C ALA A 9 11.38 -8.34 4.24
N ALA A 10 10.89 -8.99 5.30
CA ALA A 10 11.68 -9.33 6.47
C ALA A 10 12.84 -10.27 6.12
N LEU A 11 12.60 -11.33 5.33
CA LEU A 11 13.63 -12.28 4.90
C LEU A 11 14.75 -11.61 4.10
N VAL A 12 14.41 -10.76 3.14
CA VAL A 12 15.39 -10.01 2.33
C VAL A 12 16.22 -9.07 3.22
N ASN A 13 15.64 -8.52 4.27
CA ASN A 13 16.27 -7.59 5.20
C ASN A 13 16.81 -8.28 6.48
N ARG A 14 17.08 -9.59 6.43
CA ARG A 14 17.73 -10.36 7.52
C ARG A 14 16.94 -10.32 8.84
N GLY A 15 15.64 -10.57 8.78
CA GLY A 15 14.76 -10.59 9.93
C GLY A 15 14.25 -9.20 10.36
N ARG A 16 14.58 -8.13 9.64
CA ARG A 16 14.13 -6.77 9.95
C ARG A 16 13.01 -6.33 8.99
N LEU A 17 11.94 -5.78 9.53
CA LEU A 17 10.77 -5.33 8.78
C LEU A 17 10.46 -3.87 9.11
N ASN A 18 10.45 -3.02 8.09
CA ASN A 18 10.00 -1.63 8.17
C ASN A 18 8.78 -1.46 7.28
N VAL A 19 7.64 -1.03 7.85
CA VAL A 19 6.37 -0.86 7.14
C VAL A 19 5.91 0.60 7.24
N ILE A 20 5.54 1.15 6.10
CA ILE A 20 4.81 2.42 5.97
C ILE A 20 3.39 2.07 5.57
N ASP A 21 2.44 2.22 6.50
CA ASP A 21 1.03 1.88 6.34
C ASP A 21 0.23 3.18 6.12
N PHE A 22 -0.01 3.53 4.87
CA PHE A 22 -0.70 4.76 4.51
C PHE A 22 -2.22 4.55 4.57
N GLY A 23 -2.89 5.31 5.43
CA GLY A 23 -4.33 5.14 5.70
C GLY A 23 -4.62 3.91 6.58
N GLY A 24 -3.66 3.52 7.43
CA GLY A 24 -3.76 2.32 8.27
C GLY A 24 -4.67 2.45 9.49
N SER A 25 -5.46 3.55 9.60
CA SER A 25 -6.35 3.82 10.72
C SER A 25 -5.61 3.74 12.06
N PHE A 26 -6.08 2.97 13.03
CA PHE A 26 -5.43 2.75 14.32
C PHE A 26 -4.48 1.53 14.32
N GLY A 27 -3.87 1.19 13.17
CA GLY A 27 -2.97 0.05 13.04
C GLY A 27 -3.70 -1.29 13.00
N SER A 28 -4.88 -1.34 12.39
CA SER A 28 -5.68 -2.57 12.29
C SER A 28 -4.93 -3.69 11.55
N THR A 29 -4.28 -3.37 10.44
CA THR A 29 -3.50 -4.33 9.66
C THR A 29 -2.28 -4.83 10.43
N TYR A 30 -1.58 -3.94 11.15
CA TYR A 30 -0.49 -4.32 12.06
C TYR A 30 -0.96 -5.38 13.06
N ARG A 31 -2.06 -5.14 13.78
CA ARG A 31 -2.57 -6.06 14.80
C ARG A 31 -3.01 -7.40 14.23
N GLN A 32 -3.58 -7.42 13.04
CA GLN A 32 -3.97 -8.66 12.37
C GLN A 32 -2.76 -9.47 11.90
N CYS A 33 -1.71 -8.80 11.44
CA CYS A 33 -0.53 -9.46 10.89
C CYS A 33 0.51 -9.81 11.96
N ARG A 34 0.64 -9.01 13.04
CA ARG A 34 1.71 -9.14 14.03
C ARG A 34 1.86 -10.56 14.63
N PRO A 35 0.78 -11.28 14.99
CA PRO A 35 0.89 -12.65 15.49
C PRO A 35 1.46 -13.63 14.46
N LEU A 36 1.43 -13.30 13.18
CA LEU A 36 1.97 -14.13 12.09
C LEU A 36 3.43 -13.78 11.74
N LEU A 37 4.00 -12.82 12.46
CA LEU A 37 5.37 -12.32 12.28
C LEU A 37 6.29 -12.66 13.46
N ASP A 38 5.96 -13.67 14.26
CA ASP A 38 6.72 -14.06 15.46
C ASP A 38 8.19 -14.47 15.16
N GLY A 39 8.49 -14.86 13.92
CA GLY A 39 9.86 -15.17 13.48
C GLY A 39 10.62 -13.96 12.92
N VAL A 40 10.07 -12.75 13.00
CA VAL A 40 10.73 -11.51 12.54
C VAL A 40 11.40 -10.84 13.75
N ASP A 41 12.71 -10.61 13.65
CA ASP A 41 13.55 -10.16 14.77
C ASP A 41 13.25 -8.71 15.18
N GLU A 42 12.98 -7.84 14.19
CA GLU A 42 12.70 -6.43 14.40
C GLU A 42 11.54 -5.98 13.49
N VAL A 43 10.50 -5.44 14.09
CA VAL A 43 9.36 -4.87 13.37
C VAL A 43 9.25 -3.39 13.70
N ARG A 44 9.16 -2.58 12.66
CA ARG A 44 8.84 -1.17 12.74
C ARG A 44 7.66 -0.88 11.83
N TRP A 45 6.59 -0.33 12.39
CA TRP A 45 5.36 -0.07 11.66
C TRP A 45 4.91 1.38 11.89
N GLN A 46 4.93 2.18 10.83
CA GLN A 46 4.55 3.59 10.89
C GLN A 46 3.27 3.79 10.10
N VAL A 47 2.21 4.19 10.79
CA VAL A 47 0.91 4.53 10.18
C VAL A 47 0.91 6.01 9.83
N ILE A 48 0.62 6.33 8.58
CA ILE A 48 0.34 7.71 8.14
C ILE A 48 -1.17 7.89 8.08
N GLU A 49 -1.70 8.84 8.85
CA GLU A 49 -3.14 9.08 8.94
C GLU A 49 -3.49 10.55 9.16
N GLN A 50 -4.78 10.87 9.05
CA GLN A 50 -5.27 12.20 9.33
C GLN A 50 -4.98 12.62 10.78
N PRO A 51 -4.74 13.93 11.04
CA PRO A 51 -4.31 14.40 12.38
C PRO A 51 -5.20 13.96 13.54
N ALA A 52 -6.52 13.85 13.33
CA ALA A 52 -7.45 13.39 14.35
C ALA A 52 -7.21 11.92 14.72
N PHE A 53 -6.95 11.05 13.74
CA PHE A 53 -6.61 9.64 13.95
C PHE A 53 -5.22 9.51 14.58
N VAL A 54 -4.25 10.30 14.11
CA VAL A 54 -2.89 10.30 14.68
C VAL A 54 -2.90 10.66 16.14
N SER A 55 -3.65 11.70 16.55
CA SER A 55 -3.75 12.11 17.96
C SER A 55 -4.27 10.99 18.86
N ILE A 56 -5.29 10.25 18.41
CA ILE A 56 -5.82 9.09 19.14
C ILE A 56 -4.83 7.92 19.08
N GLY A 57 -4.26 7.65 17.90
CA GLY A 57 -3.30 6.59 17.68
C GLY A 57 -2.08 6.71 18.59
N GLN A 58 -1.52 7.91 18.68
CA GLN A 58 -0.37 8.20 19.54
C GLN A 58 -0.69 8.01 21.03
N ARG A 59 -1.88 8.37 21.48
CA ARG A 59 -2.27 8.26 22.88
C ARG A 59 -2.64 6.85 23.30
N GLU A 60 -3.36 6.10 22.43
CA GLU A 60 -4.04 4.86 22.83
C GLU A 60 -3.37 3.60 22.26
N PHE A 61 -2.61 3.74 21.14
CA PHE A 61 -2.24 2.58 20.33
C PHE A 61 -0.75 2.46 20.00
N THR A 62 0.06 3.46 20.32
CA THR A 62 1.51 3.40 20.12
C THR A 62 2.15 2.31 20.99
N THR A 63 3.10 1.58 20.39
CA THR A 63 3.95 0.58 21.05
C THR A 63 5.41 0.83 20.67
N GLU A 64 6.32 -0.04 21.09
CA GLU A 64 7.72 0.00 20.61
C GLU A 64 7.83 -0.20 19.11
N GLU A 65 6.92 -0.97 18.50
CA GLU A 65 6.90 -1.30 17.06
C GLU A 65 5.97 -0.40 16.25
N LEU A 66 4.83 0.07 16.82
CA LEU A 66 3.77 0.80 16.12
C LEU A 66 3.77 2.28 16.49
N SER A 67 3.87 3.14 15.48
CA SER A 67 3.80 4.60 15.63
C SER A 67 2.87 5.24 14.61
N PHE A 68 2.50 6.51 14.86
CA PHE A 68 1.54 7.25 14.02
C PHE A 68 2.10 8.63 13.69
N VAL A 69 2.03 9.02 12.41
CA VAL A 69 2.47 10.33 11.93
C VAL A 69 1.44 10.91 10.96
N PRO A 70 1.27 12.24 10.90
CA PRO A 70 0.25 12.85 10.05
C PRO A 70 0.67 13.01 8.59
N THR A 71 1.98 12.95 8.30
CA THR A 71 2.48 13.20 6.94
C THR A 71 3.67 12.29 6.60
N ILE A 72 3.92 12.15 5.30
CA ILE A 72 5.09 11.41 4.77
C ILE A 72 6.41 12.05 5.27
N GLN A 73 6.44 13.37 5.44
CA GLN A 73 7.63 14.13 5.87
C GLN A 73 8.01 13.87 7.33
N GLU A 74 7.06 13.39 8.13
CA GLU A 74 7.27 13.09 9.55
C GLU A 74 7.62 11.62 9.81
N LEU A 75 7.74 10.81 8.74
CA LEU A 75 8.25 9.45 8.87
C LEU A 75 9.65 9.45 9.47
N THR A 76 9.86 8.58 10.45
CA THR A 76 11.19 8.40 11.01
C THR A 76 12.06 7.59 10.06
N PRO A 77 13.25 8.07 9.69
CA PRO A 77 14.16 7.34 8.83
C PRO A 77 14.52 5.95 9.36
N SER A 78 14.77 5.01 8.47
CA SER A 78 15.21 3.66 8.78
C SER A 78 16.31 3.24 7.82
N GLU A 79 17.27 2.44 8.31
CA GLU A 79 18.29 1.78 7.47
C GLU A 79 17.72 0.61 6.66
N VAL A 80 16.55 0.13 7.05
CA VAL A 80 15.83 -0.96 6.36
C VAL A 80 14.89 -0.35 5.34
N PRO A 81 15.02 -0.69 4.05
CA PRO A 81 14.09 -0.25 3.03
C PRO A 81 12.66 -0.64 3.39
N ALA A 82 11.72 0.28 3.17
CA ALA A 82 10.34 0.06 3.60
C ALA A 82 9.58 -0.92 2.69
N LEU A 83 8.56 -1.55 3.28
CA LEU A 83 7.39 -2.04 2.58
C LEU A 83 6.29 -0.97 2.71
N ILE A 84 5.79 -0.48 1.59
CA ILE A 84 4.66 0.45 1.53
C ILE A 84 3.37 -0.34 1.41
N LEU A 85 2.44 -0.09 2.32
CA LEU A 85 1.12 -0.72 2.34
C LEU A 85 0.04 0.35 2.13
N LEU A 86 -0.85 0.10 1.17
CA LEU A 86 -2.04 0.89 0.87
C LEU A 86 -3.24 -0.06 0.80
N SER A 87 -3.95 -0.22 1.91
CA SER A 87 -5.11 -1.11 1.96
C SER A 87 -6.39 -0.30 2.11
N SER A 88 -7.24 -0.30 1.08
CA SER A 88 -8.54 0.40 1.08
C SER A 88 -8.44 1.91 1.35
N VAL A 89 -7.45 2.59 0.79
CA VAL A 89 -7.21 4.02 1.03
C VAL A 89 -7.17 4.87 -0.24
N LEU A 90 -6.56 4.39 -1.33
CA LEU A 90 -6.36 5.18 -2.56
C LEU A 90 -7.66 5.76 -3.11
N GLN A 91 -8.74 5.02 -3.04
CA GLN A 91 -10.04 5.43 -3.55
C GLN A 91 -10.69 6.60 -2.79
N TYR A 92 -10.19 6.93 -1.60
CA TYR A 92 -10.75 7.99 -0.75
C TYR A 92 -9.89 9.24 -0.70
N LEU A 93 -8.73 9.23 -1.35
CA LEU A 93 -7.85 10.38 -1.42
C LEU A 93 -8.40 11.43 -2.40
N GLU A 94 -8.24 12.70 -2.07
CA GLU A 94 -8.55 13.79 -2.99
C GLU A 94 -7.69 13.72 -4.26
N HIS A 95 -6.40 13.40 -4.08
CA HIS A 95 -5.41 13.30 -5.13
C HIS A 95 -4.63 11.97 -5.05
N PRO A 96 -5.23 10.83 -5.50
CA PRO A 96 -4.61 9.51 -5.33
C PRO A 96 -3.29 9.35 -6.08
N GLU A 97 -3.18 9.85 -7.32
CA GLU A 97 -1.98 9.72 -8.15
C GLU A 97 -0.78 10.51 -7.60
N PRO A 98 -0.89 11.81 -7.26
CA PRO A 98 0.19 12.57 -6.61
C PRO A 98 0.65 11.94 -5.28
N THR A 99 -0.28 11.46 -4.46
CA THR A 99 0.05 10.82 -3.18
C THR A 99 0.81 9.50 -3.41
N LEU A 100 0.32 8.66 -4.31
CA LEU A 100 1.01 7.42 -4.67
C LEU A 100 2.41 7.71 -5.22
N THR A 101 2.56 8.72 -6.09
CA THR A 101 3.87 9.13 -6.62
C THR A 101 4.86 9.51 -5.51
N GLN A 102 4.42 10.26 -4.50
CA GLN A 102 5.27 10.60 -3.37
C GLN A 102 5.71 9.36 -2.59
N LEU A 103 4.80 8.43 -2.34
CA LEU A 103 5.10 7.17 -1.65
C LEU A 103 6.07 6.31 -2.46
N LEU A 104 5.86 6.19 -3.78
CA LEU A 104 6.73 5.42 -4.65
C LEU A 104 8.17 5.93 -4.71
N ARG A 105 8.43 7.19 -4.34
CA ARG A 105 9.76 7.79 -4.31
C ARG A 105 10.49 7.66 -2.98
N LEU A 106 9.84 7.08 -1.97
CA LEU A 106 10.49 6.76 -0.71
C LEU A 106 11.54 5.66 -0.89
N ASP A 107 12.42 5.54 0.11
CA ASP A 107 13.35 4.40 0.21
C ASP A 107 12.58 3.14 0.63
N ALA A 108 12.03 2.49 -0.38
CA ALA A 108 11.19 1.31 -0.25
C ALA A 108 11.47 0.33 -1.38
N THR A 109 11.37 -0.96 -1.10
CA THR A 109 11.61 -2.04 -2.06
C THR A 109 10.36 -2.86 -2.34
N HIS A 110 9.35 -2.80 -1.49
CA HIS A 110 8.11 -3.54 -1.62
C HIS A 110 6.91 -2.59 -1.56
N LEU A 111 5.93 -2.82 -2.40
CA LEU A 111 4.64 -2.12 -2.43
C LEU A 111 3.52 -3.14 -2.44
N VAL A 112 2.55 -2.97 -1.56
CA VAL A 112 1.29 -3.71 -1.57
C VAL A 112 0.15 -2.71 -1.64
N VAL A 113 -0.62 -2.79 -2.72
CA VAL A 113 -1.93 -2.12 -2.83
C VAL A 113 -2.98 -3.20 -2.69
N ASP A 114 -3.97 -2.98 -1.84
CA ASP A 114 -5.04 -3.93 -1.59
C ASP A 114 -6.40 -3.24 -1.49
N ARG A 115 -7.49 -3.99 -1.77
CA ARG A 115 -8.88 -3.55 -1.59
C ARG A 115 -9.17 -2.20 -2.25
N THR A 116 -8.69 -2.04 -3.48
CA THR A 116 -8.85 -0.84 -4.29
C THR A 116 -9.78 -1.13 -5.48
N PRO A 117 -10.81 -0.31 -5.73
CA PRO A 117 -11.73 -0.54 -6.84
C PRO A 117 -11.09 -0.12 -8.17
N PHE A 118 -10.91 -1.08 -9.06
CA PHE A 118 -10.31 -0.91 -10.38
C PHE A 118 -11.28 -1.18 -11.51
N SER A 119 -11.23 -0.34 -12.54
CA SER A 119 -11.84 -0.58 -13.84
C SER A 119 -10.78 -0.79 -14.92
N THR A 120 -11.19 -1.35 -16.06
CA THR A 120 -10.34 -1.47 -17.25
C THR A 120 -10.41 -0.23 -18.15
N GLN A 121 -11.18 0.79 -17.77
CA GLN A 121 -11.30 2.03 -18.52
C GLN A 121 -10.00 2.85 -18.45
N PRO A 122 -9.70 3.67 -19.46
CA PRO A 122 -8.45 4.46 -19.51
C PRO A 122 -8.40 5.58 -18.46
N ASP A 123 -9.56 6.03 -17.97
CA ASP A 123 -9.67 7.15 -17.04
C ASP A 123 -10.26 6.75 -15.71
N ASP A 124 -9.77 7.38 -14.63
CA ASP A 124 -10.35 7.30 -13.31
C ASP A 124 -11.76 7.90 -13.29
N ARG A 125 -12.63 7.37 -12.44
CA ARG A 125 -14.00 7.87 -12.28
C ARG A 125 -14.30 8.18 -10.82
N LEU A 126 -14.58 9.43 -10.53
CA LEU A 126 -15.09 9.84 -9.22
C LEU A 126 -16.58 9.50 -9.14
N CYS A 127 -16.94 8.76 -8.12
CA CYS A 127 -18.30 8.33 -7.82
C CYS A 127 -18.70 8.77 -6.40
N VAL A 128 -19.96 8.62 -6.05
CA VAL A 128 -20.41 8.65 -4.66
C VAL A 128 -20.69 7.22 -4.23
N GLN A 129 -19.99 6.79 -3.20
CA GLN A 129 -20.25 5.51 -2.55
C GLN A 129 -21.32 5.71 -1.49
N HIS A 130 -22.36 4.89 -1.51
CA HIS A 130 -23.36 4.81 -0.45
C HIS A 130 -23.11 3.53 0.35
N THR A 131 -22.91 3.69 1.65
CA THR A 131 -22.83 2.55 2.55
C THR A 131 -24.23 2.03 2.84
N PRO A 132 -24.46 0.70 2.81
CA PRO A 132 -25.75 0.16 3.19
C PRO A 132 -26.14 0.56 4.62
N SER A 133 -27.42 0.94 4.81
CA SER A 133 -27.92 1.37 6.13
C SER A 133 -27.81 0.30 7.22
N SER A 134 -27.69 -0.97 6.81
CA SER A 134 -27.42 -2.09 7.74
C SER A 134 -26.03 -2.04 8.38
N ILE A 135 -25.10 -1.27 7.81
CA ILE A 135 -23.76 -1.04 8.36
C ILE A 135 -23.75 0.32 9.08
N TYR A 136 -23.95 1.41 8.33
CA TYR A 136 -24.17 2.76 8.82
C TYR A 136 -24.61 3.65 7.65
N ASP A 137 -25.40 4.69 7.93
CA ASP A 137 -25.89 5.59 6.90
C ASP A 137 -24.85 6.67 6.59
N ALA A 138 -24.14 6.49 5.48
CA ALA A 138 -23.15 7.46 5.01
C ALA A 138 -23.01 7.42 3.49
N SER A 139 -22.58 8.56 2.94
CA SER A 139 -22.13 8.66 1.57
C SER A 139 -20.90 9.54 1.47
N TYR A 140 -19.95 9.16 0.61
CA TYR A 140 -18.69 9.86 0.45
C TYR A 140 -18.13 9.68 -0.96
N PRO A 141 -17.26 10.60 -1.41
CA PRO A 141 -16.55 10.45 -2.68
C PRO A 141 -15.69 9.19 -2.69
N CYS A 142 -15.70 8.47 -3.81
CA CYS A 142 -14.90 7.28 -4.00
C CYS A 142 -14.44 7.19 -5.45
N TRP A 143 -13.14 7.08 -5.67
CA TRP A 143 -12.58 6.84 -6.99
C TRP A 143 -12.74 5.37 -7.39
N ILE A 144 -13.14 5.13 -8.63
CA ILE A 144 -12.88 3.88 -9.33
C ILE A 144 -11.68 4.16 -10.22
N LEU A 145 -10.55 3.58 -9.86
CA LEU A 145 -9.27 3.88 -10.51
C LEU A 145 -9.11 3.07 -11.81
N SER A 146 -8.43 3.68 -12.77
CA SER A 146 -8.01 3.02 -13.99
C SER A 146 -6.84 2.07 -13.71
N ALA A 147 -7.05 0.77 -13.85
CA ALA A 147 -5.96 -0.21 -13.69
C ALA A 147 -4.80 0.05 -14.68
N PRO A 148 -5.04 0.32 -15.99
CA PRO A 148 -3.96 0.62 -16.92
C PRO A 148 -3.15 1.87 -16.54
N ARG A 149 -3.83 2.94 -16.09
CA ARG A 149 -3.19 4.19 -15.71
C ARG A 149 -2.32 4.04 -14.46
N LEU A 150 -2.88 3.43 -13.42
CA LEU A 150 -2.13 3.21 -12.17
C LEU A 150 -0.94 2.28 -12.38
N ARG A 151 -1.11 1.23 -13.19
CA ARG A 151 -0.01 0.34 -13.60
C ARG A 151 1.08 1.14 -14.33
N GLY A 152 0.71 1.99 -15.28
CA GLY A 152 1.65 2.86 -16.00
C GLY A 152 2.44 3.77 -15.06
N LEU A 153 1.78 4.37 -14.07
CA LEU A 153 2.43 5.19 -13.04
C LEU A 153 3.46 4.39 -12.24
N VAL A 154 3.07 3.23 -11.72
CA VAL A 154 3.96 2.37 -10.92
C VAL A 154 5.20 1.97 -11.72
N LEU A 155 5.03 1.57 -12.97
CA LEU A 155 6.14 1.21 -13.87
C LEU A 155 7.04 2.41 -14.18
N SER A 156 6.47 3.60 -14.40
CA SER A 156 7.24 4.83 -14.71
C SER A 156 8.10 5.32 -13.55
N GLU A 157 7.73 4.99 -12.31
CA GLU A 157 8.52 5.28 -11.10
C GLU A 157 9.56 4.17 -10.79
N GLY A 158 9.78 3.24 -11.74
CA GLY A 158 10.84 2.22 -11.66
C GLY A 158 10.49 0.98 -10.84
N TRP A 159 9.21 0.76 -10.56
CA TRP A 159 8.72 -0.44 -9.89
C TRP A 159 8.31 -1.51 -10.90
N GLN A 160 8.34 -2.77 -10.50
CA GLN A 160 7.89 -3.91 -11.29
C GLN A 160 6.70 -4.56 -10.58
N ILE A 161 5.61 -4.78 -11.32
CA ILE A 161 4.43 -5.47 -10.77
C ILE A 161 4.69 -6.97 -10.85
N GLU A 162 4.77 -7.61 -9.68
CA GLU A 162 5.06 -9.03 -9.53
C GLU A 162 3.81 -9.90 -9.56
N ALA A 163 2.70 -9.39 -8.99
CA ALA A 163 1.45 -10.12 -8.93
C ALA A 163 0.26 -9.17 -8.82
N GLU A 164 -0.86 -9.60 -9.38
CA GLU A 164 -2.17 -9.00 -9.17
C GLU A 164 -3.09 -10.04 -8.53
N PHE A 165 -4.01 -9.62 -7.66
CA PHE A 165 -4.91 -10.51 -6.96
C PHE A 165 -6.27 -9.88 -6.72
N ASP A 166 -7.31 -10.69 -6.64
CA ASP A 166 -8.64 -10.26 -6.25
C ASP A 166 -8.70 -10.13 -4.72
N SER A 167 -9.24 -9.03 -4.23
CA SER A 167 -9.36 -8.78 -2.78
C SER A 167 -10.53 -9.52 -2.11
N GLY A 168 -11.32 -10.25 -2.89
CA GLY A 168 -12.44 -11.04 -2.39
C GLY A 168 -13.74 -10.26 -2.17
N ASP A 169 -13.73 -8.94 -2.39
CA ASP A 169 -14.91 -8.08 -2.20
C ASP A 169 -15.95 -8.19 -3.35
N GLY A 170 -15.56 -8.80 -4.50
CA GLY A 170 -16.46 -9.11 -5.61
C GLY A 170 -16.43 -8.12 -6.77
N HIS A 171 -17.37 -8.34 -7.72
CA HIS A 171 -17.56 -7.52 -8.92
C HIS A 171 -18.76 -6.60 -8.73
N PHE A 172 -18.60 -5.36 -9.15
CA PHE A 172 -19.60 -4.33 -8.96
C PHE A 172 -19.88 -3.58 -10.26
N ARG A 173 -21.03 -2.92 -10.28
CA ARG A 173 -21.42 -2.02 -11.35
C ARG A 173 -22.02 -0.74 -10.75
N THR A 174 -21.55 0.41 -11.24
CA THR A 174 -22.18 1.68 -10.87
C THR A 174 -23.58 1.82 -11.48
N ALA A 175 -24.40 2.75 -10.97
CA ALA A 175 -25.70 3.06 -11.53
C ALA A 175 -25.65 3.49 -13.01
N ARG A 176 -24.49 3.99 -13.48
CA ARG A 176 -24.25 4.38 -14.88
C ARG A 176 -23.59 3.29 -15.72
N GLY A 177 -23.52 2.06 -15.21
CA GLY A 177 -23.05 0.89 -15.95
C GLY A 177 -21.54 0.66 -15.97
N LEU A 178 -20.73 1.46 -15.27
CA LEU A 178 -19.29 1.18 -15.16
C LEU A 178 -19.05 -0.05 -14.29
N GLU A 179 -18.40 -1.06 -14.84
CA GLU A 179 -17.98 -2.26 -14.14
C GLU A 179 -16.62 -2.06 -13.48
N PHE A 180 -16.47 -2.57 -12.26
CA PHE A 180 -15.24 -2.52 -11.49
C PHE A 180 -15.14 -3.69 -10.52
N VAL A 181 -13.94 -3.95 -10.04
CA VAL A 181 -13.64 -5.03 -9.10
C VAL A 181 -12.65 -4.52 -8.06
N PHE A 182 -12.82 -4.96 -6.82
CA PHE A 182 -11.82 -4.70 -5.80
C PHE A 182 -10.65 -5.67 -5.97
N ARG A 183 -9.49 -5.10 -6.19
CA ARG A 183 -8.24 -5.82 -6.43
C ARG A 183 -7.10 -5.23 -5.64
N GLY A 184 -6.02 -6.01 -5.59
CA GLY A 184 -4.73 -5.58 -5.15
C GLY A 184 -3.64 -5.97 -6.13
N PHE A 185 -2.47 -5.41 -5.93
CA PHE A 185 -1.25 -5.82 -6.60
C PHE A 185 -0.06 -5.68 -5.68
N ILE A 186 0.98 -6.43 -6.01
CA ILE A 186 2.29 -6.40 -5.38
C ILE A 186 3.27 -5.87 -6.40
N ALA A 187 4.08 -4.90 -6.01
CA ALA A 187 5.17 -4.44 -6.83
C ALA A 187 6.47 -4.38 -6.01
N GLU A 188 7.59 -4.58 -6.70
CA GLU A 188 8.92 -4.53 -6.12
C GLU A 188 9.79 -3.56 -6.91
N ARG A 189 10.70 -2.91 -6.21
CA ARG A 189 11.76 -2.14 -6.84
C ARG A 189 13.01 -3.01 -6.88
N PRO A 190 13.55 -3.31 -8.06
CA PRO A 190 14.79 -4.07 -8.13
C PRO A 190 15.91 -3.32 -7.40
N PRO A 191 16.79 -4.00 -6.66
CA PRO A 191 17.89 -3.36 -5.97
C PRO A 191 18.76 -2.60 -6.98
N ALA A 192 19.23 -1.41 -6.59
CA ALA A 192 20.00 -0.49 -7.44
C ALA A 192 21.22 -1.14 -8.12
N ASN A 193 21.70 -2.28 -7.63
CA ASN A 193 22.81 -3.04 -8.17
C ASN A 193 22.41 -4.17 -9.14
N ALA A 194 21.13 -4.43 -9.40
CA ALA A 194 20.69 -5.51 -10.29
C ALA A 194 21.06 -5.24 -11.77
N PHE A 195 21.33 -3.99 -12.14
CA PHE A 195 21.70 -3.59 -13.51
C PHE A 195 23.22 -3.50 -13.76
N ARG A 196 24.07 -3.74 -12.77
CA ARG A 196 25.53 -3.84 -12.98
C ARG A 196 25.93 -5.32 -13.17
N ARG A 197 25.53 -5.94 -14.27
CA ARG A 197 26.33 -7.04 -14.82
C ARG A 197 27.63 -6.43 -15.34
N PRO A 198 28.82 -6.89 -14.89
CA PRO A 198 30.09 -6.45 -15.49
C PRO A 198 30.06 -6.83 -16.97
N PRO A 199 30.48 -5.94 -17.89
CA PRO A 199 30.70 -6.31 -19.28
C PRO A 199 31.88 -7.28 -19.34
N GLY A 200 31.63 -8.51 -19.78
CA GLY A 200 32.68 -9.42 -20.27
C GLY A 200 33.17 -10.45 -19.26
N SER A 201 32.50 -11.58 -19.17
CA SER A 201 33.19 -12.88 -19.10
C SER A 201 32.78 -13.65 -20.37
N ARG A 202 33.61 -13.58 -21.39
CA ARG A 202 33.66 -14.61 -22.44
C ARG A 202 34.28 -15.83 -21.77
N ASP A 203 33.52 -16.88 -21.67
CA ASP A 203 34.08 -18.19 -21.39
C ASP A 203 34.95 -18.66 -22.58
N PRO A 204 36.03 -19.37 -22.32
CA PRO A 204 36.92 -19.89 -23.32
C PRO A 204 36.33 -21.06 -24.13
#